data_935b930d0b0c6a4c0b5d6d8a81ea64d5
#
_entry.id   935b930d0b0c6a4c0b5d6d8a81ea64d5
#
_cell.length_a   1.000
_cell.length_b   1.000
_cell.length_c   1.000
_cell.angle_alpha   90.00
_cell.angle_beta   90.00
_cell.angle_gamma   90.00
#
_symmetry.space_group_name_H-M   'P 1'
#
loop_
_entity.id
_entity.type
_entity.pdbx_description
1 polymer ?
#
loop_
_entity_poly.entity_id
_entity_poly.type
_entity_poly.pdbx_seq_one_letter_code
_entity_poly.pdbx_strand_id
1 'polypeptide(L)'
;MGAVFTNVPASFGTNVTIDNVITALGELQMAYRERGYVTVSVGLPPQKLTNATVKIKVTEGRLSDIKVQGNDWFSTENILRALPSLHTNMLLNSHVFQRELDMANASRDRQIYPVIGPGLEPGTSELTLKVKDRFPAHARVEFNNLATPGTPDNRVAFNSQYDNLWQLEHQVGLQYTFTPLDYASLQNYYFSPVDLPLIANYSAYYRLPLGRPVSVQQQIDASNGRFGYNEITHQFQMPPPTGRPELTIYASRSVSDSGVIHSGFTNVISTPLLTIDSDDTGHNVTLNEGIGAKLSWPLPPVGKLNATLTLGADFKHYEQASYNSNNFYATTYVTNSNGSVSAINSTVSSAQPALLTAVEYFPVNIGLSGSMPDAWGTTAFNVQANFNLATLGGLSSLETNDVIYGVTHGGLSEIASPKKVQDGFITVQLGADRLQTLYKEWTVKLHADGQWANGALINNEQYAMGGTGGVRGYPDGQGYGDTGWRMSVEPQTPLINIGMVDGDVPFWIRASVFMDYGQIYALDGGYFIKKNAPIGYVIGSTVGNPSHLDYWGTGWSLVANIGNHLDARLTMAFPLINEDELPNWSPLHDLRIYFAVGAQF
;
A
#
# COMPACT_ATOMS: atom_id res chain seq x y z
N MET A 1 -22.93 34.88 -28.53
CA MET A 1 -21.96 35.96 -28.83
C MET A 1 -22.47 37.39 -28.49
N GLY A 2 -23.72 37.60 -28.09
CA GLY A 2 -24.26 38.93 -27.78
C GLY A 2 -23.80 39.56 -26.42
N ALA A 3 -23.23 38.79 -25.51
CA ALA A 3 -22.93 39.29 -24.16
C ALA A 3 -21.52 39.92 -23.98
N VAL A 4 -20.68 39.90 -25.00
CA VAL A 4 -19.30 40.44 -24.94
C VAL A 4 -19.26 41.96 -25.08
N PHE A 5 -20.30 42.55 -25.64
CA PHE A 5 -20.31 43.97 -26.01
C PHE A 5 -21.03 44.90 -25.00
N THR A 6 -21.56 44.42 -23.90
CA THR A 6 -22.33 45.23 -22.95
C THR A 6 -21.48 45.99 -21.91
N ASN A 7 -20.15 45.81 -21.88
CA ASN A 7 -19.27 46.52 -20.96
C ASN A 7 -18.15 47.34 -21.62
N VAL A 8 -18.36 47.85 -22.79
CA VAL A 8 -17.54 48.96 -23.29
C VAL A 8 -17.99 50.21 -22.54
N PRO A 9 -17.12 50.86 -21.76
CA PRO A 9 -17.51 52.04 -20.99
C PRO A 9 -18.07 53.08 -21.95
N ALA A 10 -19.21 53.67 -21.62
CA ALA A 10 -19.84 54.79 -22.35
C ALA A 10 -19.02 56.09 -22.29
N SER A 11 -17.71 56.03 -22.14
CA SER A 11 -16.77 57.12 -21.97
C SER A 11 -16.17 57.66 -23.27
N PHE A 12 -16.59 57.15 -24.42
CA PHE A 12 -16.21 57.76 -25.70
C PHE A 12 -17.14 58.93 -25.96
N GLY A 13 -16.68 60.15 -25.67
CA GLY A 13 -17.35 61.37 -26.05
C GLY A 13 -17.42 61.53 -27.57
N THR A 14 -18.02 62.61 -28.09
CA THR A 14 -18.25 62.89 -29.49
C THR A 14 -16.99 63.00 -30.38
N ASN A 15 -15.78 63.01 -29.78
CA ASN A 15 -14.50 63.04 -30.48
C ASN A 15 -13.65 61.81 -30.10
N VAL A 16 -13.77 60.73 -30.86
CA VAL A 16 -12.96 59.52 -30.68
C VAL A 16 -11.66 59.67 -31.49
N THR A 17 -10.50 59.60 -30.82
CA THR A 17 -9.18 59.62 -31.46
C THR A 17 -8.80 58.19 -31.90
N ILE A 18 -7.86 58.07 -32.84
CA ILE A 18 -7.34 56.76 -33.27
C ILE A 18 -6.71 55.96 -32.11
N ASP A 19 -6.11 56.67 -31.15
CA ASP A 19 -5.53 56.06 -29.96
C ASP A 19 -6.60 55.41 -29.06
N ASN A 20 -7.78 56.05 -28.96
CA ASN A 20 -8.91 55.48 -28.22
C ASN A 20 -9.41 54.19 -28.89
N VAL A 21 -9.41 54.14 -30.22
CA VAL A 21 -9.79 52.94 -30.98
C VAL A 21 -8.76 51.81 -30.76
N ILE A 22 -7.46 52.14 -30.81
CA ILE A 22 -6.39 51.17 -30.58
C ILE A 22 -6.47 50.62 -29.15
N THR A 23 -6.73 51.47 -28.15
CA THR A 23 -6.92 51.04 -26.74
C THR A 23 -8.11 50.10 -26.61
N ALA A 24 -9.25 50.45 -27.21
CA ALA A 24 -10.43 49.59 -27.20
C ALA A 24 -10.21 48.24 -27.90
N LEU A 25 -9.42 48.19 -28.99
CA LEU A 25 -9.03 46.95 -29.64
C LEU A 25 -8.15 46.08 -28.72
N GLY A 26 -7.21 46.74 -28.01
CA GLY A 26 -6.38 46.06 -27.02
C GLY A 26 -7.20 45.48 -25.87
N GLU A 27 -8.12 46.25 -25.33
CA GLU A 27 -9.03 45.78 -24.26
C GLU A 27 -9.90 44.61 -24.72
N LEU A 28 -10.45 44.67 -25.93
CA LEU A 28 -11.25 43.60 -26.52
C LEU A 28 -10.37 42.34 -26.74
N GLN A 29 -9.15 42.52 -27.25
CA GLN A 29 -8.19 41.41 -27.40
C GLN A 29 -7.87 40.77 -26.05
N MET A 30 -7.64 41.58 -25.00
CA MET A 30 -7.39 41.09 -23.62
C MET A 30 -8.60 40.35 -23.06
N ALA A 31 -9.82 40.88 -23.26
CA ALA A 31 -11.05 40.23 -22.82
C ALA A 31 -11.28 38.83 -23.44
N TYR A 32 -10.86 38.63 -24.69
CA TYR A 32 -10.85 37.28 -25.29
C TYR A 32 -9.80 36.39 -24.66
N ARG A 33 -8.58 36.89 -24.42
CA ARG A 33 -7.49 36.11 -23.78
C ARG A 33 -7.82 35.72 -22.38
N GLU A 34 -8.39 36.61 -21.58
CA GLU A 34 -8.83 36.33 -20.20
C GLU A 34 -9.89 35.22 -20.14
N ARG A 35 -10.74 35.13 -21.18
CA ARG A 35 -11.70 34.02 -21.30
C ARG A 35 -11.11 32.74 -21.91
N GLY A 36 -9.80 32.73 -22.15
CA GLY A 36 -9.06 31.55 -22.65
C GLY A 36 -8.98 31.44 -24.18
N TYR A 37 -9.50 32.43 -24.96
CA TYR A 37 -9.46 32.39 -26.44
C TYR A 37 -8.18 33.04 -26.97
N VAL A 38 -7.06 32.36 -26.88
CA VAL A 38 -5.72 32.88 -27.21
C VAL A 38 -5.47 33.01 -28.73
N THR A 39 -6.22 32.26 -29.55
CA THR A 39 -6.10 32.27 -31.02
C THR A 39 -6.97 33.30 -31.68
N VAL A 40 -7.77 34.07 -30.92
CA VAL A 40 -8.57 35.18 -31.46
C VAL A 40 -7.70 36.40 -31.65
N SER A 41 -7.80 37.02 -32.83
CA SER A 41 -7.12 38.25 -33.19
C SER A 41 -8.16 39.35 -33.51
N VAL A 42 -7.97 40.50 -32.89
CA VAL A 42 -8.81 41.70 -33.10
C VAL A 42 -8.01 42.74 -33.84
N GLY A 43 -8.51 43.20 -34.96
CA GLY A 43 -7.81 44.18 -35.79
C GLY A 43 -8.72 45.18 -36.52
N LEU A 44 -8.11 46.21 -37.07
CA LEU A 44 -8.76 47.20 -37.86
C LEU A 44 -8.58 46.85 -39.37
N PRO A 45 -9.65 46.51 -40.09
CA PRO A 45 -9.53 46.31 -41.54
C PRO A 45 -9.31 47.67 -42.26
N PRO A 46 -8.65 47.67 -43.42
CA PRO A 46 -8.57 48.87 -44.23
C PRO A 46 -9.98 49.38 -44.53
N GLN A 47 -10.29 50.60 -44.10
CA GLN A 47 -11.62 51.17 -44.21
C GLN A 47 -11.59 52.69 -44.44
N LYS A 48 -12.56 53.20 -45.13
CA LYS A 48 -12.84 54.66 -45.18
C LYS A 48 -13.79 55.01 -44.05
N LEU A 49 -13.42 55.96 -43.21
CA LEU A 49 -14.27 56.42 -42.11
C LEU A 49 -15.41 57.27 -42.72
N THR A 50 -16.53 56.64 -42.93
CA THR A 50 -17.78 57.33 -43.36
C THR A 50 -18.81 57.14 -42.25
N ASN A 51 -19.55 58.20 -41.90
CA ASN A 51 -20.62 58.18 -40.88
C ASN A 51 -20.18 57.87 -39.44
N ALA A 52 -18.97 58.26 -39.03
CA ALA A 52 -18.45 58.04 -37.69
C ALA A 52 -18.50 56.57 -37.18
N THR A 53 -18.52 55.61 -38.09
CA THR A 53 -18.57 54.19 -37.78
C THR A 53 -17.22 53.52 -38.06
N VAL A 54 -16.62 52.92 -37.04
CA VAL A 54 -15.39 52.13 -37.16
C VAL A 54 -15.74 50.64 -37.17
N LYS A 55 -15.37 49.92 -38.21
CA LYS A 55 -15.56 48.47 -38.30
C LYS A 55 -14.35 47.77 -37.69
N ILE A 56 -14.60 46.86 -36.74
CA ILE A 56 -13.58 46.00 -36.12
C ILE A 56 -13.72 44.61 -36.72
N LYS A 57 -12.60 44.03 -37.12
CA LYS A 57 -12.54 42.63 -37.57
C LYS A 57 -12.04 41.75 -36.46
N VAL A 58 -12.88 40.82 -36.00
CA VAL A 58 -12.49 39.73 -35.10
C VAL A 58 -12.25 38.50 -35.97
N THR A 59 -11.04 37.96 -35.89
CA THR A 59 -10.66 36.72 -36.57
C THR A 59 -10.52 35.62 -35.54
N GLU A 60 -11.38 34.62 -35.60
CA GLU A 60 -11.32 33.43 -34.76
C GLU A 60 -10.31 32.46 -35.39
N GLY A 61 -9.12 32.36 -34.81
CA GLY A 61 -8.09 31.42 -35.27
C GLY A 61 -8.46 29.97 -34.92
N ARG A 62 -9.39 29.38 -35.71
CA ARG A 62 -9.81 27.99 -35.50
C ARG A 62 -8.70 27.03 -35.89
N LEU A 63 -8.61 25.90 -35.18
CA LEU A 63 -7.62 24.87 -35.45
C LEU A 63 -7.87 24.20 -36.80
N SER A 64 -7.00 24.43 -37.78
CA SER A 64 -7.05 23.76 -39.07
C SER A 64 -6.50 22.34 -39.03
N ASP A 65 -5.48 22.12 -38.20
CA ASP A 65 -4.81 20.84 -38.10
C ASP A 65 -4.24 20.62 -36.67
N ILE A 66 -4.13 19.35 -36.28
CA ILE A 66 -3.55 18.92 -35.01
C ILE A 66 -2.51 17.85 -35.33
N LYS A 67 -1.24 18.15 -35.09
CA LYS A 67 -0.11 17.26 -35.33
C LYS A 67 0.48 16.75 -34.02
N VAL A 68 0.83 15.45 -33.96
CA VAL A 68 1.57 14.84 -32.86
C VAL A 68 2.95 14.47 -33.37
N GLN A 69 4.00 14.84 -32.62
CA GLN A 69 5.39 14.62 -33.00
C GLN A 69 6.24 14.18 -31.81
N GLY A 70 7.19 13.25 -32.02
CA GLY A 70 8.15 12.80 -31.01
C GLY A 70 7.58 11.76 -30.05
N ASN A 71 6.48 11.11 -30.41
CA ASN A 71 5.86 10.03 -29.65
C ASN A 71 6.40 8.68 -30.14
N ASP A 72 7.36 8.11 -29.39
CA ASP A 72 8.02 6.85 -29.72
C ASP A 72 7.29 5.64 -29.11
N TRP A 73 6.77 5.78 -27.88
CA TRP A 73 6.16 4.70 -27.10
C TRP A 73 4.63 4.82 -26.93
N PHE A 74 4.09 6.03 -27.06
CA PHE A 74 2.65 6.29 -26.99
C PHE A 74 2.10 6.60 -28.38
N SER A 75 1.05 5.90 -28.80
CA SER A 75 0.43 6.12 -30.09
C SER A 75 -0.21 7.52 -30.19
N THR A 76 -0.34 8.03 -31.41
CA THR A 76 -1.04 9.30 -31.67
C THR A 76 -2.46 9.27 -31.12
N GLU A 77 -3.16 8.14 -31.25
CA GLU A 77 -4.51 7.94 -30.74
C GLU A 77 -4.56 7.99 -29.20
N ASN A 78 -3.53 7.45 -28.51
CA ASN A 78 -3.42 7.53 -27.05
C ASN A 78 -3.26 8.99 -26.61
N ILE A 79 -2.36 9.76 -27.27
CA ILE A 79 -2.14 11.17 -26.97
C ILE A 79 -3.42 11.99 -27.15
N LEU A 80 -4.11 11.81 -28.28
CA LEU A 80 -5.36 12.54 -28.59
C LEU A 80 -6.51 12.13 -27.66
N ARG A 81 -6.56 10.87 -27.23
CA ARG A 81 -7.55 10.40 -26.24
C ARG A 81 -7.40 11.08 -24.89
N ALA A 82 -6.16 11.40 -24.50
CA ALA A 82 -5.89 12.14 -23.27
C ALA A 82 -6.34 13.60 -23.31
N LEU A 83 -6.58 14.14 -24.51
CA LEU A 83 -7.00 15.51 -24.78
C LEU A 83 -8.36 15.54 -25.50
N PRO A 84 -9.43 15.06 -24.88
CA PRO A 84 -10.70 14.79 -25.57
C PRO A 84 -11.46 16.02 -26.05
N SER A 85 -11.13 17.23 -25.58
CA SER A 85 -11.70 18.47 -26.10
C SER A 85 -11.10 18.87 -27.45
N LEU A 86 -9.94 18.33 -27.85
CA LEU A 86 -9.27 18.72 -29.08
C LEU A 86 -9.91 18.08 -30.32
N HIS A 87 -10.34 18.92 -31.23
CA HIS A 87 -10.79 18.51 -32.55
C HIS A 87 -10.53 19.62 -33.58
N THR A 88 -10.43 19.25 -34.83
CA THR A 88 -10.27 20.20 -35.92
C THR A 88 -11.48 21.13 -36.04
N ASN A 89 -11.27 22.34 -36.53
CA ASN A 89 -12.27 23.40 -36.69
C ASN A 89 -12.84 23.98 -35.38
N MET A 90 -12.26 23.61 -34.19
CA MET A 90 -12.64 24.24 -32.93
C MET A 90 -11.92 25.56 -32.70
N LEU A 91 -12.53 26.44 -31.91
CA LEU A 91 -11.86 27.58 -31.29
C LEU A 91 -11.24 27.13 -29.97
N LEU A 92 -9.91 27.14 -29.88
CA LEU A 92 -9.20 26.64 -28.73
C LEU A 92 -9.47 27.49 -27.47
N ASN A 93 -9.97 26.85 -26.41
CA ASN A 93 -10.07 27.46 -25.09
C ASN A 93 -8.88 26.98 -24.22
N SER A 94 -7.97 27.89 -23.93
CA SER A 94 -6.74 27.58 -23.19
C SER A 94 -7.00 27.05 -21.77
N HIS A 95 -8.06 27.49 -21.10
CA HIS A 95 -8.37 27.04 -19.74
C HIS A 95 -8.83 25.56 -19.69
N VAL A 96 -9.63 25.14 -20.68
CA VAL A 96 -10.05 23.74 -20.81
C VAL A 96 -8.88 22.90 -21.27
N PHE A 97 -8.17 23.36 -22.29
CA PHE A 97 -7.02 22.67 -22.87
C PHE A 97 -5.89 22.49 -21.86
N GLN A 98 -5.56 23.54 -21.08
CA GLN A 98 -4.51 23.45 -20.05
C GLN A 98 -4.85 22.40 -18.99
N ARG A 99 -6.11 22.33 -18.54
CA ARG A 99 -6.53 21.29 -17.58
C ARG A 99 -6.38 19.88 -18.14
N GLU A 100 -6.78 19.66 -19.38
CA GLU A 100 -6.59 18.36 -20.03
C GLU A 100 -5.12 18.05 -20.26
N LEU A 101 -4.33 19.04 -20.62
CA LEU A 101 -2.88 18.91 -20.79
C LEU A 101 -2.19 18.56 -19.46
N ASP A 102 -2.57 19.24 -18.37
CA ASP A 102 -2.04 18.96 -17.04
C ASP A 102 -2.39 17.52 -16.61
N MET A 103 -3.61 17.06 -16.89
CA MET A 103 -4.02 15.68 -16.64
C MET A 103 -3.25 14.68 -17.51
N ALA A 104 -3.05 14.98 -18.79
CA ALA A 104 -2.27 14.13 -19.69
C ALA A 104 -0.79 14.03 -19.25
N ASN A 105 -0.23 15.14 -18.75
CA ASN A 105 1.14 15.25 -18.27
C ASN A 105 1.34 14.74 -16.83
N ALA A 106 0.28 14.35 -16.12
CA ALA A 106 0.41 13.65 -14.84
C ALA A 106 1.00 12.23 -14.99
N SER A 107 0.99 11.67 -16.20
CA SER A 107 1.75 10.45 -16.50
C SER A 107 3.25 10.72 -16.37
N ARG A 108 3.96 9.87 -15.63
CA ARG A 108 5.41 9.97 -15.48
C ARG A 108 6.19 9.56 -16.74
N ASP A 109 5.54 8.94 -17.70
CA ASP A 109 6.19 8.33 -18.87
C ASP A 109 5.99 9.11 -20.14
N ARG A 110 5.17 10.17 -20.11
CA ARG A 110 4.99 11.07 -21.24
C ARG A 110 4.82 12.51 -20.79
N GLN A 111 5.33 13.43 -21.58
CA GLN A 111 5.12 14.86 -21.44
C GLN A 111 4.75 15.45 -22.79
N ILE A 112 3.68 16.24 -22.84
CA ILE A 112 3.13 16.85 -24.05
C ILE A 112 3.34 18.36 -23.95
N TYR A 113 4.00 18.92 -24.95
CA TYR A 113 4.27 20.35 -25.06
C TYR A 113 3.51 20.91 -26.28
N PRO A 114 2.47 21.74 -26.10
CA PRO A 114 1.73 22.31 -27.19
C PRO A 114 2.47 23.49 -27.82
N VAL A 115 2.50 23.53 -29.14
CA VAL A 115 3.00 24.67 -29.93
C VAL A 115 1.90 25.11 -30.88
N ILE A 116 1.44 26.34 -30.74
CA ILE A 116 0.42 26.94 -31.63
C ILE A 116 1.13 27.81 -32.66
N GLY A 117 0.88 27.53 -33.92
CA GLY A 117 1.38 28.29 -35.07
C GLY A 117 0.26 28.78 -35.98
N PRO A 118 0.58 29.61 -36.99
CA PRO A 118 -0.35 29.97 -38.04
C PRO A 118 -0.69 28.73 -38.86
N GLY A 119 -1.97 28.57 -39.20
CA GLY A 119 -2.44 27.52 -40.11
C GLY A 119 -2.14 27.85 -41.59
N LEU A 120 -2.38 26.88 -42.46
CA LEU A 120 -2.17 27.02 -43.91
C LEU A 120 -3.08 28.07 -44.51
N GLU A 121 -4.31 28.22 -44.04
CA GLU A 121 -5.25 29.22 -44.48
C GLU A 121 -5.18 30.48 -43.61
N PRO A 122 -5.29 31.69 -44.20
CA PRO A 122 -5.30 32.92 -43.45
C PRO A 122 -6.44 32.96 -42.40
N GLY A 123 -6.08 33.23 -41.14
CA GLY A 123 -7.04 33.28 -40.04
C GLY A 123 -7.32 31.94 -39.38
N THR A 124 -6.55 30.90 -39.71
CA THR A 124 -6.57 29.62 -39.03
C THR A 124 -5.29 29.42 -38.18
N SER A 125 -5.32 28.48 -37.25
CA SER A 125 -4.19 28.10 -36.42
C SER A 125 -3.90 26.60 -36.56
N GLU A 126 -2.63 26.22 -36.44
CA GLU A 126 -2.17 24.83 -36.36
C GLU A 126 -1.68 24.55 -34.94
N LEU A 127 -2.06 23.40 -34.39
CA LEU A 127 -1.57 22.93 -33.10
C LEU A 127 -0.63 21.74 -33.29
N THR A 128 0.62 21.90 -32.90
CA THR A 128 1.59 20.79 -32.84
C THR A 128 1.79 20.37 -31.40
N LEU A 129 1.49 19.11 -31.07
CA LEU A 129 1.74 18.48 -29.80
C LEU A 129 3.12 17.81 -29.87
N LYS A 130 4.14 18.42 -29.29
CA LYS A 130 5.46 17.81 -29.14
C LYS A 130 5.44 16.89 -27.94
N VAL A 131 5.69 15.60 -28.14
CA VAL A 131 5.68 14.59 -27.08
C VAL A 131 7.11 14.21 -26.78
N LYS A 132 7.42 14.10 -25.47
CA LYS A 132 8.61 13.45 -24.97
C LYS A 132 8.12 12.29 -24.10
N ASP A 133 8.32 11.09 -24.60
CA ASP A 133 7.89 9.88 -23.91
C ASP A 133 9.06 8.93 -23.64
N ARG A 134 8.83 7.96 -22.78
CA ARG A 134 9.75 6.87 -22.47
C ARG A 134 8.98 5.55 -22.40
N PHE A 135 9.72 4.45 -22.42
CA PHE A 135 9.15 3.12 -22.26
C PHE A 135 8.40 3.01 -20.92
N PRO A 136 7.07 2.73 -20.93
CA PRO A 136 6.23 2.81 -19.73
C PRO A 136 6.31 1.53 -18.88
N ALA A 137 7.51 0.99 -18.70
CA ALA A 137 7.77 -0.14 -17.82
C ALA A 137 8.66 0.30 -16.66
N HIS A 138 8.31 -0.16 -15.47
CA HIS A 138 9.01 0.16 -14.24
C HIS A 138 9.30 -1.11 -13.48
N ALA A 139 10.50 -1.19 -12.93
CA ALA A 139 10.92 -2.30 -12.09
C ALA A 139 11.51 -1.76 -10.79
N ARG A 140 11.27 -2.46 -9.69
CA ARG A 140 11.87 -2.19 -8.39
C ARG A 140 12.37 -3.49 -7.79
N VAL A 141 13.58 -3.46 -7.29
CA VAL A 141 14.16 -4.52 -6.46
C VAL A 141 14.37 -3.95 -5.06
N GLU A 142 13.92 -4.67 -4.06
CA GLU A 142 14.09 -4.27 -2.65
C GLU A 142 14.67 -5.44 -1.86
N PHE A 143 15.66 -5.16 -1.02
CA PHE A 143 16.20 -6.06 -0.02
C PHE A 143 15.92 -5.52 1.36
N ASN A 144 15.34 -6.34 2.24
CA ASN A 144 14.99 -5.95 3.60
C ASN A 144 15.08 -7.12 4.58
N ASN A 145 14.97 -6.83 5.87
CA ASN A 145 14.93 -7.82 6.95
C ASN A 145 13.57 -7.84 7.69
N LEU A 146 12.49 -7.58 6.99
CA LEU A 146 11.14 -7.53 7.56
C LEU A 146 10.56 -8.95 7.65
N ALA A 147 10.91 -9.65 8.70
CA ALA A 147 10.53 -11.05 8.94
C ALA A 147 9.54 -11.20 10.09
N THR A 148 8.59 -12.12 9.92
CA THR A 148 7.74 -12.60 11.00
C THR A 148 8.51 -13.61 11.89
N PRO A 149 8.20 -13.72 13.18
CA PRO A 149 8.83 -14.70 14.06
C PRO A 149 8.78 -16.13 13.49
N GLY A 150 9.87 -16.85 13.64
CA GLY A 150 9.98 -18.23 13.14
C GLY A 150 10.23 -18.35 11.63
N THR A 151 10.44 -17.24 10.94
CA THR A 151 10.78 -17.22 9.51
C THR A 151 12.15 -16.57 9.28
N PRO A 152 12.85 -16.90 8.19
CA PRO A 152 14.14 -16.29 7.86
C PRO A 152 14.08 -14.76 7.79
N ASP A 153 15.15 -14.09 8.23
CA ASP A 153 15.14 -12.64 8.42
C ASP A 153 15.13 -11.85 7.12
N ASN A 154 15.81 -12.34 6.07
CA ASN A 154 16.01 -11.55 4.86
C ASN A 154 14.95 -11.83 3.79
N ARG A 155 14.56 -10.77 3.11
CA ARG A 155 13.60 -10.80 2.00
C ARG A 155 14.18 -10.07 0.78
N VAL A 156 13.90 -10.61 -0.39
CA VAL A 156 14.08 -9.91 -1.66
C VAL A 156 12.74 -9.78 -2.34
N ALA A 157 12.38 -8.57 -2.72
CA ALA A 157 11.14 -8.28 -3.42
C ALA A 157 11.43 -7.70 -4.82
N PHE A 158 10.82 -8.30 -5.83
CA PHE A 158 10.80 -7.80 -7.21
C PHE A 158 9.40 -7.28 -7.51
N ASN A 159 9.33 -6.05 -7.96
CA ASN A 159 8.08 -5.45 -8.43
C ASN A 159 8.30 -5.00 -9.87
N SER A 160 7.36 -5.31 -10.75
CA SER A 160 7.35 -4.81 -12.12
C SER A 160 5.98 -4.32 -12.51
N GLN A 161 5.93 -3.27 -13.30
CA GLN A 161 4.69 -2.63 -13.73
C GLN A 161 4.85 -2.13 -15.16
N TYR A 162 3.80 -2.28 -15.97
CA TYR A 162 3.68 -1.69 -17.29
C TYR A 162 2.41 -0.86 -17.38
N ASP A 163 2.52 0.43 -17.75
CA ASP A 163 1.49 1.45 -17.53
C ASP A 163 0.65 1.81 -18.77
N ASN A 164 0.95 1.26 -19.94
CA ASN A 164 0.26 1.62 -21.19
C ASN A 164 -0.13 0.40 -22.04
N LEU A 165 -0.65 -0.65 -21.38
CA LEU A 165 -1.06 -1.86 -22.10
C LEU A 165 -2.20 -1.52 -23.08
N TRP A 166 -2.08 -2.04 -24.31
CA TRP A 166 -3.02 -1.80 -25.42
C TRP A 166 -3.12 -0.35 -25.87
N GLN A 167 -2.20 0.53 -25.48
CA GLN A 167 -2.30 1.98 -25.71
C GLN A 167 -3.55 2.62 -25.08
N LEU A 168 -4.13 1.99 -24.05
CA LEU A 168 -5.35 2.38 -23.34
C LEU A 168 -5.10 2.86 -21.90
N GLU A 169 -3.81 3.02 -21.51
CA GLU A 169 -3.42 3.33 -20.12
C GLU A 169 -3.84 2.24 -19.13
N HIS A 170 -4.09 1.03 -19.61
CA HIS A 170 -4.26 -0.12 -18.75
C HIS A 170 -2.92 -0.48 -18.12
N GLN A 171 -2.96 -0.94 -16.88
CA GLN A 171 -1.76 -1.30 -16.13
C GLN A 171 -1.78 -2.79 -15.80
N VAL A 172 -0.63 -3.43 -15.94
CA VAL A 172 -0.36 -4.75 -15.42
C VAL A 172 0.82 -4.68 -14.49
N GLY A 173 0.72 -5.30 -13.33
CA GLY A 173 1.81 -5.37 -12.38
C GLY A 173 2.00 -6.78 -11.86
N LEU A 174 3.25 -7.12 -11.56
CA LEU A 174 3.68 -8.38 -10.99
C LEU A 174 4.58 -8.09 -9.80
N GLN A 175 4.41 -8.84 -8.73
CA GLN A 175 5.28 -8.82 -7.56
C GLN A 175 5.67 -10.23 -7.19
N TYR A 176 6.93 -10.38 -6.81
CA TYR A 176 7.47 -11.60 -6.24
C TYR A 176 8.37 -11.25 -5.06
N THR A 177 8.08 -11.81 -3.90
CA THR A 177 8.90 -11.66 -2.69
C THR A 177 9.28 -13.02 -2.17
N PHE A 178 10.54 -13.22 -1.81
CA PHE A 178 11.04 -14.49 -1.32
C PHE A 178 12.19 -14.33 -0.32
N THR A 179 12.52 -15.41 0.39
CA THR A 179 13.69 -15.51 1.28
C THR A 179 14.88 -16.10 0.52
N PRO A 180 16.01 -15.37 0.34
CA PRO A 180 17.14 -15.85 -0.45
C PRO A 180 18.04 -16.85 0.28
N LEU A 181 18.05 -16.85 1.63
CA LEU A 181 19.05 -17.59 2.43
C LEU A 181 18.77 -19.08 2.52
N ASP A 182 17.55 -19.52 2.33
CA ASP A 182 17.17 -20.92 2.51
C ASP A 182 17.54 -21.81 1.32
N TYR A 183 17.84 -21.20 0.18
CA TYR A 183 18.38 -21.95 -0.95
C TYR A 183 19.74 -22.61 -0.69
N ALA A 184 20.52 -22.07 0.25
CA ALA A 184 21.85 -22.58 0.57
C ALA A 184 21.87 -23.74 1.58
N SER A 185 20.84 -23.91 2.38
CA SER A 185 20.77 -24.96 3.43
C SER A 185 20.13 -26.26 2.95
N LEU A 186 19.51 -26.26 1.78
CA LEU A 186 18.77 -27.38 1.24
C LEU A 186 19.64 -28.19 0.28
N GLN A 187 20.31 -29.23 0.81
CA GLN A 187 21.31 -30.02 0.07
C GLN A 187 20.77 -30.87 -1.09
N ASN A 188 19.47 -30.95 -1.35
CA ASN A 188 18.90 -31.86 -2.35
C ASN A 188 17.63 -31.37 -3.03
N TYR A 189 17.51 -30.08 -3.36
CA TYR A 189 16.27 -29.59 -3.95
C TYR A 189 16.39 -29.20 -5.41
N TYR A 190 15.43 -29.68 -6.19
CA TYR A 190 15.16 -29.17 -7.52
C TYR A 190 14.66 -27.74 -7.40
N PHE A 191 15.22 -26.83 -8.17
CA PHE A 191 14.76 -25.46 -8.23
C PHE A 191 13.31 -25.43 -8.75
N SER A 192 12.37 -25.25 -7.84
CA SER A 192 10.98 -24.92 -8.16
C SER A 192 10.75 -23.48 -7.66
N PRO A 193 10.60 -22.51 -8.56
CA PRO A 193 10.32 -21.13 -8.13
C PRO A 193 8.95 -20.99 -7.46
N VAL A 194 8.14 -22.07 -7.46
CA VAL A 194 6.79 -22.08 -6.89
C VAL A 194 6.73 -22.71 -5.51
N ASP A 195 7.63 -23.67 -5.19
CA ASP A 195 7.52 -24.50 -3.99
C ASP A 195 8.71 -24.39 -3.01
N LEU A 196 9.69 -23.55 -3.25
CA LEU A 196 10.99 -23.70 -2.58
C LEU A 196 11.61 -22.52 -1.84
N PRO A 197 11.19 -21.28 -1.79
CA PRO A 197 11.57 -20.50 -0.64
C PRO A 197 10.65 -20.85 0.52
N LEU A 198 11.18 -20.93 1.75
CA LEU A 198 10.36 -21.05 2.96
C LEU A 198 9.29 -19.96 3.00
N ILE A 199 9.55 -18.83 2.36
CA ILE A 199 8.57 -17.78 2.10
C ILE A 199 8.60 -17.39 0.64
N ALA A 200 7.44 -17.45 -0.02
CA ALA A 200 7.24 -17.02 -1.39
C ALA A 200 5.88 -16.35 -1.55
N ASN A 201 5.89 -15.08 -1.92
CA ASN A 201 4.67 -14.30 -2.15
C ASN A 201 4.63 -13.85 -3.61
N TYR A 202 3.59 -14.24 -4.31
CA TYR A 202 3.32 -13.86 -5.69
C TYR A 202 2.06 -13.02 -5.73
N SER A 203 2.07 -11.94 -6.48
CA SER A 203 0.85 -11.23 -6.78
C SER A 203 0.89 -10.63 -8.18
N ALA A 204 -0.28 -10.55 -8.78
CA ALA A 204 -0.47 -9.95 -10.09
C ALA A 204 -1.74 -9.10 -10.09
N TYR A 205 -1.75 -8.02 -10.84
CA TYR A 205 -2.95 -7.24 -11.05
C TYR A 205 -3.08 -6.76 -12.49
N TYR A 206 -4.31 -6.51 -12.86
CA TYR A 206 -4.67 -5.82 -14.08
C TYR A 206 -5.65 -4.70 -13.75
N ARG A 207 -5.28 -3.45 -14.05
CA ARG A 207 -6.06 -2.26 -13.75
C ARG A 207 -6.55 -1.61 -15.04
N LEU A 208 -7.88 -1.41 -15.11
CA LEU A 208 -8.57 -0.77 -16.22
C LEU A 208 -9.13 0.58 -15.75
N PRO A 209 -8.62 1.71 -16.23
CA PRO A 209 -9.26 2.98 -15.98
C PRO A 209 -10.56 3.10 -16.81
N LEU A 210 -11.63 3.53 -16.14
CA LEU A 210 -12.97 3.68 -16.73
C LEU A 210 -13.32 5.18 -16.85
N GLY A 211 -13.68 5.64 -18.03
CA GLY A 211 -14.09 7.02 -18.25
C GLY A 211 -12.93 8.02 -18.29
N ARG A 212 -13.24 9.30 -18.01
CA ARG A 212 -12.28 10.41 -18.05
C ARG A 212 -11.72 10.71 -16.65
N PRO A 213 -10.48 11.20 -16.55
CA PRO A 213 -9.92 11.67 -15.29
C PRO A 213 -10.77 12.78 -14.65
N VAL A 214 -10.96 12.71 -13.32
CA VAL A 214 -11.80 13.68 -12.60
C VAL A 214 -10.98 14.87 -12.10
N SER A 215 -9.76 14.66 -11.62
CA SER A 215 -8.87 15.74 -11.18
C SER A 215 -7.39 15.38 -11.28
N VAL A 216 -6.54 16.40 -11.47
CA VAL A 216 -5.08 16.24 -11.50
C VAL A 216 -4.52 15.81 -10.16
N GLN A 217 -5.10 16.31 -9.05
CA GLN A 217 -4.62 15.98 -7.70
C GLN A 217 -4.72 14.48 -7.41
N GLN A 218 -5.80 13.84 -7.81
CA GLN A 218 -5.97 12.40 -7.62
C GLN A 218 -4.94 11.58 -8.40
N GLN A 219 -4.48 12.07 -9.55
CA GLN A 219 -3.42 11.38 -10.31
C GLN A 219 -2.05 11.51 -9.64
N ILE A 220 -1.76 12.64 -9.01
CA ILE A 220 -0.51 12.84 -8.25
C ILE A 220 -0.46 11.88 -7.06
N ASP A 221 -1.56 11.76 -6.32
CA ASP A 221 -1.66 10.85 -5.17
C ASP A 221 -1.51 9.38 -5.61
N ALA A 222 -2.01 9.04 -6.79
CA ALA A 222 -1.87 7.70 -7.36
C ALA A 222 -0.41 7.31 -7.67
N SER A 223 0.44 8.27 -8.04
CA SER A 223 1.84 8.01 -8.38
C SER A 223 2.68 7.52 -7.19
N ASN A 224 2.22 7.77 -5.97
CA ASN A 224 2.91 7.40 -4.71
C ASN A 224 2.40 6.09 -4.10
N GLY A 225 1.39 5.46 -4.70
CA GLY A 225 0.79 4.23 -4.20
C GLY A 225 1.69 3.00 -4.38
N ARG A 226 1.66 2.12 -3.38
CA ARG A 226 2.32 0.80 -3.46
C ARG A 226 1.28 -0.26 -3.78
N PHE A 227 1.71 -1.21 -4.60
CA PHE A 227 0.94 -2.41 -4.93
C PHE A 227 1.63 -3.62 -4.31
N GLY A 228 0.86 -4.59 -3.83
CA GLY A 228 1.35 -5.90 -3.43
C GLY A 228 0.70 -6.45 -2.18
N TYR A 229 1.07 -7.66 -1.84
CA TYR A 229 0.67 -8.30 -0.60
C TYR A 229 1.53 -7.78 0.55
N ASN A 230 0.88 -7.30 1.61
CA ASN A 230 1.57 -6.90 2.83
C ASN A 230 1.66 -8.12 3.74
N GLU A 231 2.86 -8.64 3.93
CA GLU A 231 3.13 -9.82 4.75
C GLU A 231 2.78 -9.63 6.22
N ILE A 232 2.80 -8.37 6.72
CA ILE A 232 2.54 -8.04 8.11
C ILE A 232 1.04 -8.01 8.39
N THR A 233 0.28 -7.37 7.47
CA THR A 233 -1.17 -7.21 7.65
C THR A 233 -1.97 -8.31 6.96
N HIS A 234 -1.31 -9.25 6.26
CA HIS A 234 -1.92 -10.28 5.42
C HIS A 234 -2.94 -9.72 4.41
N GLN A 235 -2.77 -8.45 4.01
CA GLN A 235 -3.68 -7.76 3.10
C GLN A 235 -3.00 -7.43 1.78
N PHE A 236 -3.78 -7.51 0.72
CA PHE A 236 -3.38 -7.06 -0.59
C PHE A 236 -3.45 -5.53 -0.65
N GLN A 237 -2.31 -4.86 -0.87
CA GLN A 237 -2.24 -3.41 -1.02
C GLN A 237 -2.38 -3.04 -2.49
N MET A 238 -3.24 -2.09 -2.79
CA MET A 238 -3.43 -1.56 -4.13
C MET A 238 -2.98 -0.10 -4.20
N PRO A 239 -2.44 0.33 -5.36
CA PRO A 239 -2.17 1.73 -5.56
C PRO A 239 -3.47 2.54 -5.52
N PRO A 240 -3.44 3.78 -5.04
CA PRO A 240 -4.62 4.64 -5.04
C PRO A 240 -5.10 4.92 -6.47
N PRO A 241 -6.37 5.28 -6.65
CA PRO A 241 -6.95 5.53 -7.97
C PRO A 241 -6.32 6.73 -8.68
N THR A 242 -6.30 6.70 -9.99
CA THR A 242 -5.67 7.73 -10.87
C THR A 242 -6.58 8.94 -11.14
N GLY A 243 -7.65 9.11 -10.37
CA GLY A 243 -8.58 10.23 -10.52
C GLY A 243 -9.78 9.96 -11.41
N ARG A 244 -9.90 8.78 -12.02
CA ARG A 244 -11.07 8.29 -12.76
C ARG A 244 -11.50 6.93 -12.18
N PRO A 245 -12.76 6.51 -12.39
CA PRO A 245 -13.17 5.17 -11.95
C PRO A 245 -12.24 4.11 -12.53
N GLU A 246 -11.87 3.13 -11.71
CA GLU A 246 -10.94 2.07 -12.10
C GLU A 246 -11.44 0.72 -11.61
N LEU A 247 -11.39 -0.26 -12.48
CA LEU A 247 -11.58 -1.66 -12.14
C LEU A 247 -10.21 -2.33 -12.04
N THR A 248 -9.90 -2.92 -10.90
CA THR A 248 -8.69 -3.71 -10.71
C THR A 248 -9.08 -5.16 -10.46
N ILE A 249 -8.53 -6.07 -11.24
CA ILE A 249 -8.61 -7.50 -11.03
C ILE A 249 -7.23 -7.94 -10.53
N TYR A 250 -7.17 -8.76 -9.50
CA TYR A 250 -5.92 -9.20 -8.90
C TYR A 250 -5.99 -10.63 -8.42
N ALA A 251 -4.81 -11.24 -8.35
CA ALA A 251 -4.61 -12.56 -7.76
C ALA A 251 -3.33 -12.54 -6.93
N SER A 252 -3.34 -13.30 -5.83
CA SER A 252 -2.18 -13.46 -4.96
C SER A 252 -2.08 -14.88 -4.44
N ARG A 253 -0.83 -15.32 -4.21
CA ARG A 253 -0.49 -16.55 -3.51
C ARG A 253 0.66 -16.25 -2.56
N SER A 254 0.52 -16.62 -1.31
CA SER A 254 1.53 -16.47 -0.27
C SER A 254 1.74 -17.82 0.40
N VAL A 255 2.98 -18.27 0.41
CA VAL A 255 3.40 -19.46 1.16
C VAL A 255 4.37 -19.01 2.24
N SER A 256 4.12 -19.42 3.47
CA SER A 256 5.02 -19.23 4.60
C SER A 256 5.26 -20.57 5.28
N ASP A 257 6.50 -21.01 5.26
CA ASP A 257 6.98 -22.24 5.88
C ASP A 257 7.98 -21.85 6.96
N SER A 258 7.72 -22.22 8.22
CA SER A 258 8.62 -21.93 9.34
C SER A 258 9.90 -22.78 9.33
N GLY A 259 9.97 -23.78 8.45
CA GLY A 259 10.96 -24.84 8.60
C GLY A 259 10.75 -25.66 9.88
N VAL A 260 11.66 -26.57 10.15
CA VAL A 260 11.61 -27.38 11.36
C VAL A 260 12.26 -26.61 12.50
N ILE A 261 11.45 -26.25 13.50
CA ILE A 261 11.90 -25.56 14.71
C ILE A 261 12.13 -26.63 15.78
N HIS A 262 13.31 -26.63 16.36
CA HIS A 262 13.65 -27.48 17.49
C HIS A 262 13.54 -26.69 18.79
N SER A 263 12.82 -27.23 19.76
CA SER A 263 12.79 -26.77 21.13
C SER A 263 12.94 -27.95 22.05
N GLY A 264 13.59 -27.76 23.17
CA GLY A 264 13.77 -28.86 24.14
C GLY A 264 14.05 -28.34 25.52
N PHE A 265 13.82 -29.17 26.50
CA PHE A 265 14.21 -28.89 27.87
C PHE A 265 14.82 -30.13 28.51
N THR A 266 15.74 -29.89 29.46
CA THR A 266 16.29 -30.93 30.32
C THR A 266 15.80 -30.69 31.75
N ASN A 267 15.16 -31.68 32.34
CA ASN A 267 14.73 -31.64 33.74
C ASN A 267 15.40 -32.75 34.52
N VAL A 268 15.98 -32.40 35.66
CA VAL A 268 16.66 -33.35 36.56
C VAL A 268 15.87 -33.47 37.87
N ILE A 269 15.35 -34.64 38.11
CA ILE A 269 14.67 -34.99 39.37
C ILE A 269 15.66 -35.74 40.25
N SER A 270 15.94 -35.22 41.43
CA SER A 270 17.03 -35.71 42.28
C SER A 270 16.70 -36.96 43.12
N THR A 271 15.42 -37.38 43.21
CA THR A 271 15.05 -38.55 44.04
C THR A 271 13.82 -39.28 43.48
N PRO A 272 13.94 -40.44 42.81
CA PRO A 272 15.18 -41.03 42.30
C PRO A 272 15.86 -40.15 41.26
N LEU A 273 17.16 -40.34 41.05
CA LEU A 273 17.88 -39.54 40.04
C LEU A 273 17.36 -39.91 38.66
N LEU A 274 16.59 -39.01 38.10
CA LEU A 274 15.93 -39.12 36.80
C LEU A 274 16.22 -37.87 35.98
N THR A 275 16.81 -38.05 34.83
CA THR A 275 16.95 -36.97 33.85
C THR A 275 15.91 -37.18 32.73
N ILE A 276 15.13 -36.16 32.46
CA ILE A 276 14.17 -36.13 31.34
C ILE A 276 14.65 -35.05 30.36
N ASP A 277 15.01 -35.50 29.19
CA ASP A 277 15.31 -34.63 28.06
C ASP A 277 14.11 -34.66 27.10
N SER A 278 13.62 -33.51 26.70
CA SER A 278 12.60 -33.36 25.67
C SER A 278 13.23 -32.74 24.41
N ASP A 279 12.98 -33.33 23.29
CA ASP A 279 13.28 -32.76 21.98
C ASP A 279 11.95 -32.60 21.20
N ASP A 280 11.46 -31.38 21.19
CA ASP A 280 10.21 -31.04 20.55
C ASP A 280 10.52 -30.42 19.18
N THR A 281 9.93 -30.95 18.13
CA THR A 281 10.03 -30.39 16.77
C THR A 281 8.68 -29.87 16.34
N GLY A 282 8.66 -28.63 15.87
CA GLY A 282 7.49 -27.99 15.29
C GLY A 282 7.75 -27.54 13.84
N HIS A 283 6.76 -27.67 12.99
CA HIS A 283 6.81 -27.21 11.60
C HIS A 283 5.45 -26.70 11.20
N ASN A 284 5.37 -25.43 10.81
CA ASN A 284 4.14 -24.77 10.40
C ASN A 284 4.25 -24.30 8.95
N VAL A 285 3.26 -24.67 8.15
CA VAL A 285 3.12 -24.20 6.76
C VAL A 285 1.79 -23.47 6.63
N THR A 286 1.83 -22.25 6.11
CA THR A 286 0.65 -21.45 5.84
C THR A 286 0.57 -21.11 4.36
N LEU A 287 -0.58 -21.36 3.75
CA LEU A 287 -0.89 -21.01 2.37
C LEU A 287 -2.07 -20.03 2.36
N ASN A 288 -1.87 -18.91 1.68
CA ASN A 288 -2.92 -17.94 1.42
C ASN A 288 -3.03 -17.73 -0.09
N GLU A 289 -4.18 -17.96 -0.64
CA GLU A 289 -4.48 -17.70 -2.05
C GLU A 289 -5.71 -16.81 -2.17
N GLY A 290 -5.74 -15.98 -3.18
CA GLY A 290 -6.88 -15.12 -3.42
C GLY A 290 -6.94 -14.60 -4.83
N ILE A 291 -8.15 -14.48 -5.32
CA ILE A 291 -8.49 -13.75 -6.54
C ILE A 291 -9.60 -12.79 -6.21
N GLY A 292 -9.49 -11.56 -6.68
CA GLY A 292 -10.48 -10.54 -6.37
C GLY A 292 -10.62 -9.50 -7.46
N ALA A 293 -11.67 -8.71 -7.33
CA ALA A 293 -11.92 -7.54 -8.16
C ALA A 293 -12.33 -6.36 -7.29
N LYS A 294 -11.82 -5.18 -7.61
CA LYS A 294 -12.07 -3.94 -6.89
C LYS A 294 -12.41 -2.82 -7.86
N LEU A 295 -13.57 -2.21 -7.66
CA LEU A 295 -13.99 -0.99 -8.34
C LEU A 295 -13.67 0.21 -7.43
N SER A 296 -12.83 1.11 -7.90
CA SER A 296 -12.51 2.38 -7.27
C SER A 296 -13.23 3.50 -7.99
N TRP A 297 -14.07 4.24 -7.26
CA TRP A 297 -14.88 5.32 -7.81
C TRP A 297 -14.53 6.64 -7.13
N PRO A 298 -13.73 7.52 -7.77
CA PRO A 298 -13.46 8.84 -7.24
C PRO A 298 -14.75 9.64 -7.13
N LEU A 299 -15.01 10.18 -5.94
CA LEU A 299 -16.17 11.04 -5.69
C LEU A 299 -15.86 12.48 -6.09
N PRO A 300 -16.87 13.27 -6.44
CA PRO A 300 -16.68 14.70 -6.65
C PRO A 300 -16.04 15.36 -5.42
N PRO A 301 -15.06 16.24 -5.60
CA PRO A 301 -14.40 16.90 -4.48
C PRO A 301 -15.37 17.81 -3.72
N VAL A 302 -15.32 17.78 -2.40
CA VAL A 302 -16.10 18.64 -1.51
C VAL A 302 -15.14 19.61 -0.82
N GLY A 303 -15.09 20.84 -1.30
CA GLY A 303 -14.10 21.82 -0.87
C GLY A 303 -12.68 21.35 -1.19
N LYS A 304 -11.86 21.07 -0.17
CA LYS A 304 -10.50 20.53 -0.29
C LYS A 304 -10.45 19.00 -0.10
N LEU A 305 -11.57 18.38 0.21
CA LEU A 305 -11.65 16.93 0.43
C LEU A 305 -11.78 16.21 -0.93
N ASN A 306 -10.83 15.34 -1.23
CA ASN A 306 -10.89 14.36 -2.30
C ASN A 306 -11.18 13.00 -1.68
N ALA A 307 -12.21 12.31 -2.15
CA ALA A 307 -12.62 11.02 -1.64
C ALA A 307 -12.87 10.00 -2.75
N THR A 308 -12.65 8.73 -2.45
CA THR A 308 -12.85 7.61 -3.35
C THR A 308 -13.65 6.54 -2.65
N LEU A 309 -14.76 6.13 -3.26
CA LEU A 309 -15.54 4.97 -2.86
C LEU A 309 -14.93 3.72 -3.50
N THR A 310 -14.83 2.66 -2.72
CA THR A 310 -14.31 1.37 -3.18
C THR A 310 -15.34 0.29 -2.94
N LEU A 311 -15.56 -0.58 -3.92
CA LEU A 311 -16.37 -1.78 -3.81
C LEU A 311 -15.52 -2.95 -4.27
N GLY A 312 -15.41 -4.00 -3.49
CA GLY A 312 -14.60 -5.16 -3.83
C GLY A 312 -15.26 -6.47 -3.43
N ALA A 313 -14.81 -7.53 -4.08
CA ALA A 313 -15.16 -8.90 -3.75
C ALA A 313 -13.94 -9.78 -3.98
N ASP A 314 -13.69 -10.69 -3.04
CA ASP A 314 -12.56 -11.59 -3.05
C ASP A 314 -13.04 -13.03 -2.88
N PHE A 315 -12.42 -13.96 -3.59
CA PHE A 315 -12.42 -15.37 -3.23
C PHE A 315 -11.08 -15.68 -2.60
N LYS A 316 -11.08 -16.18 -1.37
CA LYS A 316 -9.89 -16.48 -0.59
C LYS A 316 -9.86 -17.94 -0.18
N HIS A 317 -8.68 -18.54 -0.29
CA HIS A 317 -8.36 -19.86 0.25
C HIS A 317 -7.23 -19.67 1.29
N TYR A 318 -7.46 -20.18 2.48
CA TYR A 318 -6.49 -20.17 3.58
C TYR A 318 -6.28 -21.60 4.05
N GLU A 319 -5.04 -22.05 4.09
CA GLU A 319 -4.64 -23.34 4.62
C GLU A 319 -3.50 -23.16 5.61
N GLN A 320 -3.60 -23.83 6.74
CA GLN A 320 -2.53 -23.93 7.73
C GLN A 320 -2.35 -25.39 8.12
N ALA A 321 -1.12 -25.88 7.94
CA ALA A 321 -0.71 -27.20 8.38
C ALA A 321 0.32 -27.07 9.52
N SER A 322 0.07 -27.71 10.64
CA SER A 322 0.98 -27.76 11.80
C SER A 322 1.38 -29.18 12.09
N TYR A 323 2.67 -29.44 12.10
CA TYR A 323 3.28 -30.74 12.38
C TYR A 323 4.07 -30.63 13.69
N ASN A 324 3.74 -31.43 14.69
CA ASN A 324 4.46 -31.46 15.97
C ASN A 324 4.91 -32.87 16.29
N SER A 325 6.13 -33.00 16.76
CA SER A 325 6.66 -34.27 17.26
C SER A 325 7.42 -34.02 18.56
N ASN A 326 7.05 -34.77 19.62
CA ASN A 326 7.66 -34.67 20.92
C ASN A 326 8.39 -35.98 21.22
N ASN A 327 9.68 -35.90 21.46
CA ASN A 327 10.51 -37.01 21.86
C ASN A 327 10.98 -36.80 23.31
N PHE A 328 10.62 -37.72 24.19
CA PHE A 328 11.07 -37.70 25.56
C PHE A 328 12.10 -38.80 25.79
N TYR A 329 13.26 -38.42 26.30
CA TYR A 329 14.34 -39.32 26.69
C TYR A 329 14.44 -39.30 28.21
N ALA A 330 14.05 -40.39 28.86
CA ALA A 330 14.15 -40.49 30.30
C ALA A 330 15.31 -41.43 30.67
N THR A 331 16.27 -40.92 31.44
CA THR A 331 17.39 -41.70 31.98
C THR A 331 17.22 -41.82 33.46
N THR A 332 16.94 -43.03 33.94
CA THR A 332 16.87 -43.36 35.37
C THR A 332 18.16 -43.99 35.83
N TYR A 333 18.73 -43.44 36.86
CA TYR A 333 19.95 -43.99 37.46
C TYR A 333 19.57 -44.88 38.65
N VAL A 334 19.90 -46.17 38.53
CA VAL A 334 19.61 -47.17 39.57
C VAL A 334 20.91 -47.64 40.17
N THR A 335 21.00 -47.61 41.54
CA THR A 335 22.13 -48.19 42.27
C THR A 335 21.88 -49.66 42.47
N ASN A 336 22.74 -50.48 41.91
CA ASN A 336 22.69 -51.93 42.05
C ASN A 336 23.10 -52.37 43.44
N SER A 337 22.78 -53.63 43.81
CA SER A 337 23.12 -54.22 45.11
C SER A 337 24.63 -54.29 45.39
N ASN A 338 25.48 -54.17 44.38
CA ASN A 338 26.93 -54.09 44.47
C ASN A 338 27.49 -52.66 44.59
N GLY A 339 26.61 -51.65 44.71
CA GLY A 339 27.00 -50.24 44.80
C GLY A 339 27.31 -49.57 43.44
N SER A 340 27.24 -50.28 42.32
CA SER A 340 27.41 -49.70 41.03
C SER A 340 26.12 -48.98 40.56
N VAL A 341 26.25 -47.83 39.86
CA VAL A 341 25.14 -47.12 39.29
C VAL A 341 24.96 -47.50 37.80
N SER A 342 23.78 -47.97 37.49
CA SER A 342 23.39 -48.28 36.10
C SER A 342 22.38 -47.26 35.59
N ALA A 343 22.56 -46.76 34.37
CA ALA A 343 21.58 -45.91 33.69
C ALA A 343 20.60 -46.80 32.91
N ILE A 344 19.33 -46.58 33.11
CA ILE A 344 18.25 -47.20 32.33
C ILE A 344 17.62 -46.09 31.48
N ASN A 345 17.76 -46.22 30.18
CA ASN A 345 17.21 -45.28 29.23
C ASN A 345 15.85 -45.78 28.72
N SER A 346 14.88 -44.92 28.73
CA SER A 346 13.59 -45.12 28.06
C SER A 346 13.32 -43.95 27.13
N THR A 347 12.87 -44.24 25.95
CA THR A 347 12.49 -43.23 24.96
C THR A 347 10.99 -43.36 24.69
N VAL A 348 10.28 -42.26 24.80
CA VAL A 348 8.89 -42.16 24.38
C VAL A 348 8.85 -41.14 23.25
N SER A 349 8.49 -41.58 22.08
CA SER A 349 8.28 -40.71 20.92
C SER A 349 6.79 -40.59 20.63
N SER A 350 6.28 -39.39 20.53
CA SER A 350 4.89 -39.09 20.19
C SER A 350 4.86 -38.13 19.02
N ALA A 351 4.59 -38.64 17.84
CA ALA A 351 4.23 -37.79 16.70
C ALA A 351 2.74 -37.48 16.82
N GLN A 352 2.39 -36.19 16.91
CA GLN A 352 1.01 -35.75 16.84
C GLN A 352 0.55 -35.80 15.38
N PRO A 353 -0.70 -36.20 15.11
CA PRO A 353 -1.24 -36.06 13.75
C PRO A 353 -1.16 -34.60 13.31
N ALA A 354 -0.85 -34.37 12.04
CA ALA A 354 -0.82 -33.03 11.49
C ALA A 354 -2.19 -32.36 11.67
N LEU A 355 -2.19 -31.17 12.26
CA LEU A 355 -3.39 -30.34 12.32
C LEU A 355 -3.47 -29.56 11.00
N LEU A 356 -4.47 -29.89 10.20
CA LEU A 356 -4.76 -29.21 8.94
C LEU A 356 -6.03 -28.39 9.08
N THR A 357 -5.92 -27.10 8.83
CA THR A 357 -7.07 -26.19 8.69
C THR A 357 -7.08 -25.66 7.27
N ALA A 358 -8.14 -25.89 6.54
CA ALA A 358 -8.34 -25.37 5.19
C ALA A 358 -9.71 -24.69 5.12
N VAL A 359 -9.75 -23.45 4.64
CA VAL A 359 -10.94 -22.63 4.61
C VAL A 359 -11.03 -21.85 3.30
N GLU A 360 -12.19 -21.94 2.63
CA GLU A 360 -12.53 -21.11 1.48
C GLU A 360 -13.66 -20.17 1.86
N TYR A 361 -13.54 -18.89 1.50
CA TYR A 361 -14.53 -17.88 1.87
C TYR A 361 -14.56 -16.73 0.87
N PHE A 362 -15.69 -15.98 0.88
CA PHE A 362 -15.97 -14.94 -0.10
C PHE A 362 -16.31 -13.61 0.58
N PRO A 363 -15.33 -12.82 1.01
CA PRO A 363 -15.57 -11.51 1.58
C PRO A 363 -15.89 -10.48 0.49
N VAL A 364 -16.90 -9.66 0.78
CA VAL A 364 -17.23 -8.45 0.02
C VAL A 364 -16.82 -7.24 0.86
N ASN A 365 -16.25 -6.24 0.23
CA ASN A 365 -15.81 -5.04 0.93
C ASN A 365 -16.39 -3.76 0.32
N ILE A 366 -16.67 -2.81 1.20
CA ILE A 366 -17.00 -1.44 0.86
C ILE A 366 -16.08 -0.51 1.63
N GLY A 367 -15.45 0.43 0.94
CA GLY A 367 -14.50 1.35 1.54
C GLY A 367 -14.69 2.78 1.08
N LEU A 368 -14.34 3.71 1.94
CA LEU A 368 -14.24 5.13 1.66
C LEU A 368 -12.86 5.61 2.11
N SER A 369 -12.08 6.13 1.18
CA SER A 369 -10.79 6.75 1.47
C SER A 369 -10.78 8.18 0.97
N GLY A 370 -10.00 9.03 1.63
CA GLY A 370 -9.93 10.42 1.21
C GLY A 370 -8.71 11.14 1.76
N SER A 371 -8.43 12.31 1.17
CA SER A 371 -7.39 13.21 1.61
C SER A 371 -7.86 14.66 1.58
N MET A 372 -7.41 15.42 2.54
CA MET A 372 -7.73 16.83 2.71
C MET A 372 -6.45 17.61 3.03
N PRO A 373 -5.90 18.35 2.06
CA PRO A 373 -4.82 19.28 2.32
C PRO A 373 -5.34 20.57 2.98
N ASP A 374 -4.56 21.10 3.93
CA ASP A 374 -4.81 22.39 4.56
C ASP A 374 -3.55 23.27 4.56
N ALA A 375 -3.56 24.41 5.26
CA ALA A 375 -2.42 25.33 5.31
C ALA A 375 -1.20 24.77 6.05
N TRP A 376 -1.38 23.74 6.88
CA TRP A 376 -0.35 23.19 7.77
C TRP A 376 0.05 21.75 7.40
N GLY A 377 -0.60 21.15 6.40
CA GLY A 377 -0.28 19.78 6.01
C GLY A 377 -1.41 19.06 5.30
N THR A 378 -1.39 17.73 5.38
CA THR A 378 -2.39 16.88 4.73
C THR A 378 -2.89 15.83 5.70
N THR A 379 -4.21 15.67 5.77
CA THR A 379 -4.87 14.57 6.48
C THR A 379 -5.39 13.58 5.45
N ALA A 380 -5.09 12.31 5.62
CA ALA A 380 -5.68 11.21 4.87
C ALA A 380 -6.46 10.30 5.82
N PHE A 381 -7.50 9.66 5.33
CA PHE A 381 -8.29 8.69 6.08
C PHE A 381 -8.75 7.55 5.19
N ASN A 382 -9.01 6.41 5.80
CA ASN A 382 -9.67 5.27 5.17
C ASN A 382 -10.62 4.60 6.16
N VAL A 383 -11.75 4.17 5.65
CA VAL A 383 -12.76 3.36 6.36
C VAL A 383 -13.12 2.22 5.41
N GLN A 384 -13.02 0.98 5.87
CA GLN A 384 -13.38 -0.19 5.08
C GLN A 384 -14.17 -1.16 5.94
N ALA A 385 -15.31 -1.60 5.44
CA ALA A 385 -16.08 -2.69 6.02
C ALA A 385 -15.98 -3.93 5.12
N ASN A 386 -15.67 -5.06 5.72
CA ASN A 386 -15.61 -6.36 5.04
C ASN A 386 -16.71 -7.26 5.63
N PHE A 387 -17.38 -7.97 4.75
CA PHE A 387 -18.47 -8.86 5.08
C PHE A 387 -18.21 -10.24 4.46
N ASN A 388 -18.09 -11.29 5.25
CA ASN A 388 -18.08 -12.63 4.70
C ASN A 388 -19.52 -13.09 4.44
N LEU A 389 -19.85 -13.34 3.17
CA LEU A 389 -21.19 -13.72 2.73
C LEU A 389 -21.37 -15.24 2.72
N ALA A 390 -21.08 -15.90 3.81
CA ALA A 390 -21.14 -17.36 3.96
C ALA A 390 -22.44 -18.02 3.49
N THR A 391 -23.53 -17.30 3.61
CA THR A 391 -24.88 -17.81 3.30
C THR A 391 -25.35 -17.56 1.87
N LEU A 392 -24.64 -16.79 1.08
CA LEU A 392 -24.99 -16.50 -0.31
C LEU A 392 -24.43 -17.56 -1.27
N GLY A 393 -25.23 -18.60 -1.50
CA GLY A 393 -25.02 -19.54 -2.60
C GLY A 393 -23.95 -20.61 -2.37
N GLY A 394 -23.56 -20.90 -1.14
CA GLY A 394 -22.58 -21.95 -0.84
C GLY A 394 -21.15 -21.65 -1.27
N LEU A 395 -20.82 -20.36 -1.43
CA LEU A 395 -19.48 -19.89 -1.79
C LEU A 395 -18.51 -19.81 -0.60
N SER A 396 -18.97 -20.11 0.61
CA SER A 396 -18.13 -20.15 1.81
C SER A 396 -18.19 -21.52 2.43
N SER A 397 -17.04 -22.15 2.60
CA SER A 397 -16.87 -23.42 3.30
C SER A 397 -16.41 -23.24 4.74
N LEU A 398 -16.59 -22.06 5.33
CA LEU A 398 -16.40 -21.84 6.76
C LEU A 398 -17.42 -22.70 7.55
N GLU A 399 -17.18 -23.99 7.60
CA GLU A 399 -17.86 -24.84 8.55
C GLU A 399 -17.27 -24.57 9.93
N THR A 400 -18.11 -24.01 10.80
CA THR A 400 -17.77 -23.64 12.18
C THR A 400 -17.23 -24.80 13.03
N ASN A 401 -17.23 -26.01 12.48
CA ASN A 401 -16.77 -27.22 13.17
C ASN A 401 -15.28 -27.51 13.01
N ASP A 402 -14.63 -27.01 11.97
CA ASP A 402 -13.27 -27.43 11.60
C ASP A 402 -12.18 -26.41 11.92
N VAL A 403 -12.54 -25.14 12.15
CA VAL A 403 -11.57 -24.14 12.59
C VAL A 403 -11.40 -24.23 14.10
N ILE A 404 -10.61 -25.19 14.53
CA ILE A 404 -10.07 -25.23 15.89
C ILE A 404 -8.88 -24.27 15.87
N TYR A 405 -8.89 -23.26 16.74
CA TYR A 405 -7.68 -22.51 17.02
C TYR A 405 -6.64 -23.49 17.57
N GLY A 406 -5.80 -23.98 16.69
CA GLY A 406 -4.70 -24.84 17.07
C GLY A 406 -3.75 -24.06 17.94
N VAL A 407 -3.45 -24.58 19.10
CA VAL A 407 -2.29 -24.13 19.87
C VAL A 407 -1.06 -24.56 19.09
N THR A 408 -0.51 -23.67 18.26
CA THR A 408 0.76 -23.94 17.61
C THR A 408 1.90 -23.53 18.57
N HIS A 409 2.76 -24.46 18.87
CA HIS A 409 3.96 -24.20 19.66
C HIS A 409 5.03 -23.70 18.71
N GLY A 410 5.17 -22.41 18.57
CA GLY A 410 6.23 -21.97 17.67
C GLY A 410 6.38 -20.51 17.36
N GLY A 411 5.95 -19.62 18.19
CA GLY A 411 6.48 -18.28 18.09
C GLY A 411 5.54 -17.14 17.84
N LEU A 412 4.29 -17.37 17.62
CA LEU A 412 3.30 -16.32 17.44
C LEU A 412 2.40 -16.24 18.68
N SER A 413 1.94 -15.05 19.03
CA SER A 413 0.91 -14.88 20.05
C SER A 413 -0.39 -15.44 19.51
N GLU A 414 -0.74 -16.62 19.96
CA GLU A 414 -1.91 -17.33 19.51
C GLU A 414 -3.09 -17.07 20.43
N ILE A 415 -4.23 -16.80 19.81
CA ILE A 415 -5.48 -16.78 20.51
C ILE A 415 -5.94 -18.23 20.71
N ALA A 416 -6.02 -18.67 21.96
CA ALA A 416 -6.78 -19.85 22.30
C ALA A 416 -8.22 -19.43 22.57
N SER A 417 -9.19 -19.97 21.86
CA SER A 417 -10.59 -19.69 22.08
C SER A 417 -11.40 -20.99 22.25
N PRO A 418 -12.27 -21.07 23.26
CA PRO A 418 -13.22 -22.15 23.38
C PRO A 418 -14.37 -22.05 22.39
N LYS A 419 -14.52 -20.92 21.71
CA LYS A 419 -15.57 -20.68 20.73
C LYS A 419 -15.04 -20.78 19.32
N LYS A 420 -15.90 -21.19 18.42
CA LYS A 420 -15.64 -21.34 17.01
C LYS A 420 -15.64 -19.97 16.31
N VAL A 421 -14.86 -19.84 15.25
CA VAL A 421 -14.89 -18.70 14.33
C VAL A 421 -16.30 -18.55 13.76
N GLN A 422 -16.76 -17.32 13.66
CA GLN A 422 -18.06 -17.05 13.05
C GLN A 422 -17.94 -17.09 11.53
N ASP A 423 -18.83 -17.85 10.91
CA ASP A 423 -18.95 -17.95 9.47
C ASP A 423 -19.28 -16.59 8.81
N GLY A 424 -20.25 -15.87 9.35
CA GLY A 424 -20.65 -14.54 8.88
C GLY A 424 -19.92 -13.40 9.60
N PHE A 425 -18.59 -13.34 9.53
CA PHE A 425 -17.87 -12.26 10.18
C PHE A 425 -18.02 -10.90 9.47
N ILE A 426 -17.99 -9.85 10.27
CA ILE A 426 -17.97 -8.47 9.82
C ILE A 426 -16.75 -7.81 10.47
N THR A 427 -15.89 -7.19 9.66
CA THR A 427 -14.80 -6.35 10.15
C THR A 427 -14.95 -4.94 9.64
N VAL A 428 -14.60 -3.96 10.48
CA VAL A 428 -14.53 -2.55 10.12
C VAL A 428 -13.11 -2.06 10.42
N GLN A 429 -12.42 -1.64 9.38
CA GLN A 429 -11.07 -1.08 9.47
C GLN A 429 -11.14 0.43 9.31
N LEU A 430 -10.42 1.12 10.18
CA LEU A 430 -10.32 2.57 10.21
C LEU A 430 -8.85 2.95 10.18
N GLY A 431 -8.50 3.98 9.42
CA GLY A 431 -7.15 4.52 9.38
C GLY A 431 -7.17 6.03 9.19
N ALA A 432 -6.23 6.71 9.82
CA ALA A 432 -6.01 8.14 9.66
C ALA A 432 -4.51 8.44 9.70
N ASP A 433 -4.06 9.24 8.75
CA ASP A 433 -2.71 9.76 8.64
C ASP A 433 -2.73 11.27 8.62
N ARG A 434 -1.87 11.91 9.41
CA ARG A 434 -1.66 13.35 9.36
C ARG A 434 -0.18 13.64 9.17
N LEU A 435 0.16 14.34 8.10
CA LEU A 435 1.46 14.97 7.93
C LEU A 435 1.33 16.45 8.28
N GLN A 436 1.79 16.82 9.46
CA GLN A 436 1.76 18.19 9.97
C GLN A 436 3.09 18.88 9.69
N THR A 437 3.06 19.96 8.94
CA THR A 437 4.23 20.83 8.73
C THR A 437 4.37 21.79 9.89
N LEU A 438 5.58 21.91 10.41
CA LEU A 438 5.97 22.80 11.49
C LEU A 438 6.91 23.91 10.95
N TYR A 439 7.43 24.71 11.89
CA TYR A 439 8.39 25.76 11.57
C TYR A 439 9.67 25.18 10.93
N LYS A 440 10.23 25.88 9.93
CA LYS A 440 11.47 25.51 9.21
C LYS A 440 11.43 24.12 8.56
N GLU A 441 10.30 23.73 7.98
CA GLU A 441 10.13 22.46 7.24
C GLU A 441 10.25 21.20 8.10
N TRP A 442 10.30 21.32 9.44
CA TRP A 442 10.08 20.19 10.32
C TRP A 442 8.68 19.65 10.10
N THR A 443 8.52 18.35 10.18
CA THR A 443 7.21 17.71 10.04
C THR A 443 6.95 16.77 11.21
N VAL A 444 5.68 16.54 11.52
CA VAL A 444 5.26 15.47 12.42
C VAL A 444 4.30 14.58 11.64
N LYS A 445 4.63 13.30 11.55
CA LYS A 445 3.71 12.29 11.04
C LYS A 445 2.95 11.70 12.22
N LEU A 446 1.62 11.79 12.15
CA LEU A 446 0.70 11.12 13.06
C LEU A 446 -0.01 10.03 12.28
N HIS A 447 -0.06 8.84 12.84
CA HIS A 447 -0.76 7.71 12.25
C HIS A 447 -1.62 7.04 13.31
N ALA A 448 -2.84 6.66 12.96
CA ALA A 448 -3.70 5.85 13.79
C ALA A 448 -4.50 4.92 12.89
N ASP A 449 -4.56 3.65 13.22
CA ASP A 449 -5.43 2.70 12.54
C ASP A 449 -5.95 1.63 13.52
N GLY A 450 -6.98 0.93 13.10
CA GLY A 450 -7.56 -0.14 13.89
C GLY A 450 -8.59 -0.96 13.13
N GLN A 451 -8.90 -2.10 13.68
CA GLN A 451 -9.92 -3.02 13.22
C GLN A 451 -10.88 -3.36 14.37
N TRP A 452 -12.15 -3.29 14.07
CA TRP A 452 -13.22 -3.86 14.89
C TRP A 452 -13.80 -5.10 14.18
N ALA A 453 -14.14 -6.13 14.96
CA ALA A 453 -14.81 -7.33 14.47
C ALA A 453 -16.05 -7.64 15.31
N ASN A 454 -17.03 -8.29 14.72
CA ASN A 454 -18.26 -8.70 15.41
C ASN A 454 -18.10 -9.98 16.24
N GLY A 455 -16.96 -10.68 16.14
CA GLY A 455 -16.66 -11.93 16.85
C GLY A 455 -15.29 -12.46 16.49
N ALA A 456 -14.97 -13.67 16.93
CA ALA A 456 -13.70 -14.31 16.65
C ALA A 456 -13.50 -14.56 15.15
N LEU A 457 -12.29 -14.27 14.67
CA LEU A 457 -11.90 -14.30 13.26
C LEU A 457 -10.95 -15.46 12.96
N ILE A 458 -10.93 -15.91 11.72
CA ILE A 458 -9.85 -16.74 11.20
C ILE A 458 -8.54 -15.96 11.20
N ASN A 459 -7.40 -16.63 11.38
CA ASN A 459 -6.08 -15.99 11.51
C ASN A 459 -5.78 -15.03 10.36
N ASN A 460 -6.19 -15.36 9.14
CA ASN A 460 -5.98 -14.54 7.95
C ASN A 460 -6.73 -13.20 7.95
N GLU A 461 -7.75 -13.03 8.78
CA GLU A 461 -8.55 -11.81 8.89
C GLU A 461 -8.28 -11.04 10.20
N GLN A 462 -7.40 -11.56 11.06
CA GLN A 462 -7.04 -10.92 12.31
C GLN A 462 -6.17 -9.68 12.09
N TYR A 463 -6.24 -8.76 13.05
CA TYR A 463 -5.42 -7.55 13.06
C TYR A 463 -4.02 -7.87 13.59
N ALA A 464 -3.01 -7.63 12.73
CA ALA A 464 -1.62 -7.90 13.06
C ALA A 464 -0.98 -6.75 13.84
N MET A 465 -0.13 -7.07 14.82
CA MET A 465 0.62 -6.11 15.63
C MET A 465 2.11 -6.48 15.62
N GLY A 466 2.95 -5.46 15.78
CA GLY A 466 4.41 -5.59 15.75
C GLY A 466 5.03 -5.22 14.40
N GLY A 467 6.34 -4.92 14.42
CA GLY A 467 7.13 -4.60 13.25
C GLY A 467 6.96 -3.19 12.69
N THR A 468 7.52 -2.97 11.52
CA THR A 468 7.49 -1.66 10.83
C THR A 468 6.11 -1.25 10.37
N GLY A 469 5.23 -2.20 10.15
CA GLY A 469 3.82 -1.98 9.82
C GLY A 469 2.90 -1.95 11.04
N GLY A 470 3.41 -2.27 12.23
CA GLY A 470 2.71 -2.29 13.52
C GLY A 470 3.32 -1.33 14.53
N VAL A 471 3.60 -1.82 15.73
CA VAL A 471 4.39 -1.14 16.76
C VAL A 471 5.85 -1.56 16.62
N ARG A 472 6.73 -0.61 16.30
CA ARG A 472 8.17 -0.85 16.09
C ARG A 472 8.84 -1.20 17.42
N GLY A 473 9.86 -2.06 17.38
CA GLY A 473 10.53 -2.66 18.55
C GLY A 473 10.16 -4.13 18.74
N TYR A 474 9.10 -4.58 18.09
CA TYR A 474 8.63 -5.97 18.10
C TYR A 474 8.78 -6.59 16.69
N PRO A 475 8.94 -7.92 16.57
CA PRO A 475 8.93 -8.60 15.27
C PRO A 475 7.69 -8.26 14.45
N ASP A 476 7.79 -8.30 13.14
CA ASP A 476 6.65 -8.14 12.26
C ASP A 476 5.65 -9.30 12.50
N GLY A 477 4.37 -8.96 12.78
CA GLY A 477 3.36 -9.95 13.10
C GLY A 477 3.61 -10.69 14.42
N GLN A 478 4.16 -10.02 15.42
CA GLN A 478 4.37 -10.59 16.79
C GLN A 478 3.08 -11.07 17.42
N GLY A 479 1.96 -10.42 17.13
CA GLY A 479 0.66 -10.81 17.63
C GLY A 479 -0.46 -10.52 16.66
N TYR A 480 -1.51 -11.32 16.75
CA TYR A 480 -2.73 -11.22 15.96
C TYR A 480 -3.93 -11.17 16.88
N GLY A 481 -4.83 -10.20 16.69
CA GLY A 481 -6.05 -10.05 17.47
C GLY A 481 -7.28 -9.96 16.55
N ASP A 482 -8.46 -10.33 17.06
CA ASP A 482 -9.71 -10.18 16.32
C ASP A 482 -10.05 -8.71 16.14
N THR A 483 -9.80 -7.93 17.18
CA THR A 483 -9.92 -6.46 17.21
C THR A 483 -8.61 -5.88 17.69
N GLY A 484 -8.25 -4.70 17.17
CA GLY A 484 -7.05 -4.02 17.59
C GLY A 484 -6.96 -2.60 17.07
N TRP A 485 -6.04 -1.83 17.63
CA TRP A 485 -5.76 -0.46 17.20
C TRP A 485 -4.33 -0.07 17.56
N ARG A 486 -3.79 0.89 16.84
CA ARG A 486 -2.49 1.47 17.11
C ARG A 486 -2.43 2.94 16.77
N MET A 487 -1.47 3.62 17.39
CA MET A 487 -1.12 5.01 17.10
C MET A 487 0.38 5.17 17.03
N SER A 488 0.84 6.08 16.18
CA SER A 488 2.24 6.45 16.02
C SER A 488 2.39 7.95 15.91
N VAL A 489 3.39 8.48 16.59
CA VAL A 489 3.81 9.89 16.50
C VAL A 489 5.27 9.91 16.09
N GLU A 490 5.58 10.57 14.97
CA GLU A 490 6.92 10.58 14.40
C GLU A 490 7.33 11.99 13.95
N PRO A 491 8.00 12.80 14.82
CA PRO A 491 8.69 14.01 14.42
C PRO A 491 9.84 13.71 13.46
N GLN A 492 9.92 14.49 12.38
CA GLN A 492 10.89 14.30 11.30
C GLN A 492 11.65 15.61 11.03
N THR A 493 12.93 15.50 10.76
CA THR A 493 13.74 16.63 10.31
C THR A 493 13.31 17.12 8.92
N PRO A 494 13.66 18.33 8.51
CA PRO A 494 13.66 18.70 7.11
C PRO A 494 14.47 17.72 6.25
N LEU A 495 14.22 17.71 4.95
CA LEU A 495 15.09 17.02 3.99
C LEU A 495 16.46 17.71 3.95
N ILE A 496 17.50 16.99 4.31
CA ILE A 496 18.88 17.48 4.34
C ILE A 496 19.54 17.03 3.05
N ASN A 497 19.94 17.99 2.23
CA ASN A 497 20.73 17.72 1.03
C ASN A 497 22.18 17.47 1.44
N ILE A 498 22.69 16.26 1.18
CA ILE A 498 24.07 15.86 1.47
C ILE A 498 25.01 16.24 0.31
N GLY A 499 24.49 16.31 -0.91
CA GLY A 499 25.28 16.60 -2.10
C GLY A 499 24.66 16.03 -3.36
N MET A 500 25.47 15.94 -4.40
CA MET A 500 25.09 15.34 -5.69
C MET A 500 25.94 14.09 -5.92
N VAL A 501 25.33 13.06 -6.47
CA VAL A 501 25.97 11.83 -6.94
C VAL A 501 26.03 11.90 -8.47
N ASP A 502 27.14 11.51 -9.09
CA ASP A 502 27.37 11.60 -10.55
C ASP A 502 27.07 12.99 -11.17
N GLY A 503 27.26 14.05 -10.37
CA GLY A 503 27.15 15.44 -10.83
C GLY A 503 25.74 16.04 -10.80
N ASP A 504 24.68 15.25 -11.06
CA ASP A 504 23.33 15.78 -11.25
C ASP A 504 22.24 15.14 -10.36
N VAL A 505 22.54 14.03 -9.68
CA VAL A 505 21.55 13.30 -8.88
C VAL A 505 21.61 13.72 -7.42
N PRO A 506 20.57 14.36 -6.85
CA PRO A 506 20.61 14.83 -5.47
C PRO A 506 20.54 13.66 -4.47
N PHE A 507 21.36 13.75 -3.43
CA PHE A 507 21.37 12.84 -2.30
C PHE A 507 20.74 13.51 -1.07
N TRP A 508 19.61 12.97 -0.62
CA TRP A 508 18.84 13.48 0.50
C TRP A 508 18.80 12.48 1.64
N ILE A 509 18.85 13.00 2.85
CA ILE A 509 18.58 12.25 4.06
C ILE A 509 17.49 12.93 4.89
N ARG A 510 16.77 12.13 5.68
CA ARG A 510 15.82 12.58 6.69
C ARG A 510 15.93 11.68 7.90
N ALA A 511 16.06 12.27 9.07
CA ALA A 511 16.01 11.56 10.35
C ALA A 511 14.66 11.78 11.03
N SER A 512 14.23 10.81 11.81
CA SER A 512 13.03 10.90 12.64
C SER A 512 13.23 10.16 13.96
N VAL A 513 12.45 10.55 14.95
CA VAL A 513 12.24 9.78 16.18
C VAL A 513 10.77 9.42 16.25
N PHE A 514 10.45 8.32 16.92
CA PHE A 514 9.05 7.88 16.97
C PHE A 514 8.68 7.27 18.30
N MET A 515 7.37 7.28 18.56
CA MET A 515 6.72 6.55 19.63
C MET A 515 5.46 5.89 19.07
N ASP A 516 5.37 4.58 19.23
CA ASP A 516 4.26 3.76 18.77
C ASP A 516 3.59 3.09 19.96
N TYR A 517 2.26 3.04 19.98
CA TYR A 517 1.49 2.31 20.96
C TYR A 517 0.31 1.61 20.29
N GLY A 518 -0.05 0.41 20.75
CA GLY A 518 -1.19 -0.33 20.23
C GLY A 518 -1.64 -1.47 21.13
N GLN A 519 -2.84 -1.93 20.90
CA GLN A 519 -3.48 -3.03 21.64
C GLN A 519 -4.19 -3.96 20.67
N ILE A 520 -4.15 -5.26 20.97
CA ILE A 520 -4.96 -6.28 20.30
C ILE A 520 -5.81 -7.02 21.32
N TYR A 521 -6.96 -7.50 20.87
CA TYR A 521 -7.95 -8.15 21.70
C TYR A 521 -8.40 -9.47 21.06
N ALA A 522 -8.55 -10.49 21.91
CA ALA A 522 -9.24 -11.74 21.58
C ALA A 522 -10.73 -11.64 21.97
N LEU A 523 -11.61 -11.98 21.06
CA LEU A 523 -13.06 -11.96 21.26
C LEU A 523 -13.63 -13.33 21.66
N ASP A 524 -14.91 -13.39 21.95
CA ASP A 524 -15.68 -14.62 22.23
C ASP A 524 -15.09 -15.52 23.32
N GLY A 525 -14.46 -14.92 24.32
CA GLY A 525 -13.81 -15.66 25.42
C GLY A 525 -12.43 -16.19 25.06
N GLY A 526 -11.85 -15.73 23.92
CA GLY A 526 -10.47 -15.98 23.54
C GLY A 526 -9.48 -15.33 24.51
N TYR A 527 -8.26 -15.87 24.55
CA TYR A 527 -7.17 -15.39 25.39
C TYR A 527 -5.83 -15.64 24.71
N PHE A 528 -4.82 -14.84 25.07
CA PHE A 528 -3.45 -15.01 24.60
C PHE A 528 -2.68 -15.93 25.55
N ILE A 529 -1.88 -16.86 25.01
CA ILE A 529 -1.10 -17.80 25.80
C ILE A 529 0.18 -17.14 26.26
N LYS A 530 0.45 -17.14 27.57
CA LYS A 530 1.69 -16.63 28.15
C LYS A 530 2.87 -17.60 27.92
N LYS A 531 4.05 -17.08 27.63
CA LYS A 531 5.30 -17.83 27.40
C LYS A 531 5.65 -18.83 28.49
N ASN A 532 5.41 -18.50 29.77
CA ASN A 532 5.79 -19.26 30.93
C ASN A 532 4.63 -20.00 31.59
N ALA A 533 3.59 -20.38 30.84
CA ALA A 533 2.54 -21.22 31.38
C ALA A 533 3.16 -22.53 31.90
N PRO A 534 2.91 -22.94 33.17
CA PRO A 534 3.50 -24.16 33.71
C PRO A 534 3.13 -25.38 32.85
N ILE A 535 4.08 -26.32 32.71
CA ILE A 535 3.84 -27.63 32.08
C ILE A 535 2.65 -28.28 32.78
N GLY A 536 1.56 -28.51 32.07
CA GLY A 536 0.30 -29.01 32.62
C GLY A 536 -0.86 -28.04 32.51
N TYR A 537 -0.69 -26.91 31.86
CA TYR A 537 -1.80 -26.04 31.54
C TYR A 537 -2.77 -26.75 30.60
N VAL A 538 -3.92 -27.12 31.15
CA VAL A 538 -4.97 -27.79 30.40
C VAL A 538 -5.52 -26.81 29.38
N ILE A 539 -5.47 -27.18 28.13
CA ILE A 539 -6.21 -26.44 27.05
C ILE A 539 -7.64 -26.22 27.54
N GLY A 540 -8.04 -24.97 27.71
CA GLY A 540 -9.36 -24.58 28.22
C GLY A 540 -9.37 -23.89 29.58
N SER A 541 -8.22 -23.67 30.25
CA SER A 541 -8.16 -22.84 31.47
C SER A 541 -7.98 -21.38 31.13
N THR A 542 -9.02 -20.57 31.33
CA THR A 542 -8.97 -19.10 31.14
C THR A 542 -8.32 -18.37 32.32
N VAL A 543 -7.93 -19.07 33.36
CA VAL A 543 -7.40 -18.47 34.61
C VAL A 543 -5.98 -17.97 34.39
N GLY A 544 -5.81 -16.66 34.41
CA GLY A 544 -4.51 -16.00 34.36
C GLY A 544 -3.98 -15.65 32.95
N ASN A 545 -4.68 -15.99 31.87
CA ASN A 545 -4.33 -15.59 30.53
C ASN A 545 -5.06 -14.30 30.13
N PRO A 546 -4.37 -13.31 29.52
CA PRO A 546 -4.99 -12.04 29.15
C PRO A 546 -5.87 -12.18 27.90
N SER A 547 -6.97 -11.42 27.85
CA SER A 547 -7.80 -11.27 26.65
C SER A 547 -7.30 -10.16 25.73
N HIS A 548 -6.27 -9.42 26.13
CA HIS A 548 -5.66 -8.35 25.34
C HIS A 548 -4.15 -8.35 25.56
N LEU A 549 -3.42 -7.81 24.59
CA LEU A 549 -1.99 -7.55 24.66
C LEU A 549 -1.71 -6.10 24.31
N ASP A 550 -0.78 -5.50 25.05
CA ASP A 550 -0.30 -4.14 24.88
C ASP A 550 1.08 -4.13 24.21
N TYR A 551 1.28 -3.18 23.31
CA TYR A 551 2.53 -2.98 22.61
C TYR A 551 2.94 -1.52 22.71
N TRP A 552 4.17 -1.25 23.09
CA TRP A 552 4.69 0.09 23.18
C TRP A 552 6.14 0.11 22.73
N GLY A 553 6.44 0.89 21.69
CA GLY A 553 7.76 0.96 21.09
C GLY A 553 8.22 2.39 20.86
N THR A 554 9.53 2.59 20.88
CA THR A 554 10.17 3.88 20.58
C THR A 554 11.48 3.65 19.84
N GLY A 555 11.96 4.68 19.17
CA GLY A 555 13.24 4.60 18.46
C GLY A 555 13.46 5.76 17.50
N TRP A 556 14.35 5.53 16.55
CA TRP A 556 14.66 6.49 15.50
C TRP A 556 14.79 5.81 14.14
N SER A 557 14.57 6.59 13.09
CA SER A 557 14.71 6.13 11.71
C SER A 557 15.52 7.12 10.90
N LEU A 558 16.29 6.60 9.96
CA LEU A 558 17.02 7.36 8.95
C LEU A 558 16.53 6.88 7.57
N VAL A 559 16.14 7.81 6.74
CA VAL A 559 15.77 7.57 5.35
C VAL A 559 16.76 8.30 4.47
N ALA A 560 17.28 7.63 3.47
CA ALA A 560 18.21 8.17 2.48
C ALA A 560 17.66 7.93 1.08
N ASN A 561 17.74 8.94 0.20
CA ASN A 561 17.29 8.84 -1.19
C ASN A 561 18.36 9.42 -2.11
N ILE A 562 18.70 8.68 -3.17
CA ILE A 562 19.58 9.14 -4.25
C ILE A 562 18.71 9.28 -5.50
N GLY A 563 18.33 10.52 -5.79
CA GLY A 563 17.35 10.83 -6.83
C GLY A 563 16.05 10.06 -6.62
N ASN A 564 15.53 9.48 -7.73
CA ASN A 564 14.37 8.62 -7.73
C ASN A 564 14.74 7.13 -7.89
N HIS A 565 16.05 6.82 -7.90
CA HIS A 565 16.53 5.50 -8.29
C HIS A 565 16.87 4.60 -7.11
N LEU A 566 17.30 5.17 -6.00
CA LEU A 566 17.70 4.39 -4.83
C LEU A 566 17.15 5.01 -3.56
N ASP A 567 16.53 4.19 -2.74
CA ASP A 567 16.10 4.54 -1.40
C ASP A 567 16.61 3.52 -0.38
N ALA A 568 16.96 4.01 0.79
CA ALA A 568 17.35 3.19 1.91
C ALA A 568 16.67 3.68 3.19
N ARG A 569 16.27 2.75 4.03
CA ARG A 569 15.72 3.03 5.36
C ARG A 569 16.44 2.19 6.39
N LEU A 570 16.82 2.82 7.48
CA LEU A 570 17.33 2.19 8.68
C LEU A 570 16.49 2.64 9.86
N THR A 571 15.93 1.70 10.62
CA THR A 571 15.15 2.00 11.82
C THR A 571 15.71 1.19 12.98
N MET A 572 15.99 1.86 14.09
CA MET A 572 16.36 1.24 15.35
C MET A 572 15.26 1.49 16.37
N ALA A 573 14.75 0.43 16.95
CA ALA A 573 13.57 0.46 17.80
C ALA A 573 13.75 -0.40 19.06
N PHE A 574 13.15 0.08 20.14
CA PHE A 574 13.15 -0.57 21.44
C PHE A 574 11.71 -0.79 21.90
N PRO A 575 11.35 -1.98 22.38
CA PRO A 575 10.09 -2.21 23.06
C PRO A 575 10.13 -1.62 24.48
N LEU A 576 8.99 -1.14 24.96
CA LEU A 576 8.88 -0.50 26.28
C LEU A 576 8.01 -1.30 27.26
N ILE A 577 7.26 -2.30 26.79
CA ILE A 577 6.41 -3.15 27.64
C ILE A 577 7.12 -4.45 27.96
N ASN A 578 6.87 -4.96 29.17
CA ASN A 578 7.54 -6.10 29.76
C ASN A 578 7.06 -7.44 29.15
N GLU A 579 7.97 -8.39 29.17
CA GLU A 579 8.02 -9.66 28.49
C GLU A 579 7.06 -10.74 28.99
N ASP A 580 6.67 -10.66 30.24
CA ASP A 580 5.95 -11.77 30.91
C ASP A 580 4.55 -12.03 30.31
N GLU A 581 4.07 -11.06 29.49
CA GLU A 581 2.75 -11.11 28.87
C GLU A 581 2.78 -11.53 27.40
N LEU A 582 3.96 -11.50 26.75
CA LEU A 582 4.08 -11.83 25.33
C LEU A 582 4.70 -13.21 25.12
N PRO A 583 4.07 -14.09 24.34
CA PRO A 583 4.66 -15.36 23.95
C PRO A 583 5.90 -15.15 23.06
N ASN A 584 6.92 -15.97 23.24
CA ASN A 584 8.15 -16.00 22.42
C ASN A 584 8.92 -14.67 22.29
N TRP A 585 9.01 -13.97 23.35
CA TRP A 585 9.59 -12.67 23.47
C TRP A 585 11.13 -12.67 23.57
N SER A 586 11.77 -11.66 22.93
CA SER A 586 13.14 -11.22 23.23
C SER A 586 13.17 -10.32 24.46
N PRO A 587 14.28 -10.29 25.24
CA PRO A 587 14.36 -9.49 26.46
C PRO A 587 14.05 -8.01 26.27
N LEU A 588 13.46 -7.40 27.29
CA LEU A 588 13.28 -5.96 27.37
C LEU A 588 14.64 -5.28 27.15
N HIS A 589 14.71 -4.28 26.28
CA HIS A 589 15.93 -3.58 25.83
C HIS A 589 16.63 -4.22 24.63
N ASP A 590 16.14 -5.29 24.03
CA ASP A 590 16.69 -5.74 22.78
C ASP A 590 16.43 -4.68 21.69
N LEU A 591 17.53 -4.15 21.18
CA LEU A 591 17.51 -3.27 20.03
C LEU A 591 17.10 -4.07 18.78
N ARG A 592 15.99 -3.69 18.17
CA ARG A 592 15.64 -4.18 16.83
C ARG A 592 16.11 -3.22 15.76
N ILE A 593 16.78 -3.78 14.78
CA ILE A 593 17.25 -3.02 13.61
C ILE A 593 16.46 -3.53 12.42
N TYR A 594 15.69 -2.62 11.81
CA TYR A 594 15.01 -2.86 10.55
C TYR A 594 15.73 -2.09 9.46
N PHE A 595 15.97 -2.72 8.34
CA PHE A 595 16.50 -2.05 7.17
C PHE A 595 15.75 -2.45 5.91
N ALA A 596 15.70 -1.54 4.95
CA ALA A 596 15.22 -1.80 3.60
C ALA A 596 16.05 -0.95 2.64
N VAL A 597 16.49 -1.55 1.54
CA VAL A 597 17.20 -0.86 0.45
C VAL A 597 16.50 -1.23 -0.85
N GLY A 598 16.06 -0.23 -1.59
CA GLY A 598 15.33 -0.39 -2.83
C GLY A 598 16.02 0.33 -3.99
N ALA A 599 16.07 -0.30 -5.14
CA ALA A 599 16.48 0.30 -6.40
C ALA A 599 15.31 0.28 -7.39
N GLN A 600 15.06 1.41 -8.04
CA GLN A 600 13.99 1.59 -9.01
C GLN A 600 14.54 1.97 -10.38
N PHE A 601 14.00 1.33 -11.43
CA PHE A 601 14.40 1.48 -12.83
C PHE A 601 13.24 1.93 -13.71
#